data_e1c235bcdaeffc7614356bce4120cb17
#
_entry.id   e1c235bcdaeffc7614356bce4120cb17
#
_cell.length_a   1.000
_cell.length_b   1.000
_cell.length_c   1.000
_cell.angle_alpha   90.00
_cell.angle_beta   90.00
_cell.angle_gamma   90.00
#
_symmetry.space_group_name_H-M   'P 1'
#
loop_
_entity.id
_entity.type
_entity.pdbx_description
1 polymer ?
#
loop_
_entity_poly.entity_id
_entity_poly.type
_entity_poly.pdbx_seq_one_letter_code
_entity_poly.pdbx_strand_id
1 'polypeptide(L)'
;LHVLGMFLPSFFTGSLIARYGVLRVMFAGVALLTGHVLMTLTGTEFPSFALGLVLLGVGWNFLYIGGTTLLTTTYRSSEKGRAQATNDMTIFAVGLACSFGAGALLQTFGWQTLNMLLLPWLAVAALAIAWLGRRRQHPQAALAD
;
A
#
# COMPACT_ATOMS: atom_id res chain seq x y z
N LEU A 1 -5.88 -1.27 -17.21
CA LEU A 1 -6.65 -1.65 -16.01
C LEU A 1 -5.95 -1.25 -14.73
N HIS A 2 -4.67 -1.59 -14.53
CA HIS A 2 -3.90 -1.24 -13.33
C HIS A 2 -3.92 0.28 -13.04
N VAL A 3 -3.57 1.11 -14.02
CA VAL A 3 -3.55 2.57 -13.89
C VAL A 3 -4.94 3.13 -13.53
N LEU A 4 -6.00 2.61 -14.13
CA LEU A 4 -7.37 2.97 -13.74
C LEU A 4 -7.65 2.58 -12.29
N GLY A 5 -7.22 1.39 -11.86
CA GLY A 5 -7.31 0.95 -10.46
C GLY A 5 -6.52 1.82 -9.47
N MET A 6 -5.41 2.44 -9.92
CA MET A 6 -4.64 3.37 -9.09
C MET A 6 -5.32 4.72 -8.89
N PHE A 7 -5.97 5.27 -9.92
CA PHE A 7 -6.47 6.65 -9.88
C PHE A 7 -7.97 6.77 -9.67
N LEU A 8 -8.77 5.87 -10.22
CA LEU A 8 -10.24 5.94 -10.10
C LEU A 8 -10.72 5.90 -8.64
N PRO A 9 -10.19 5.04 -7.74
CA PRO A 9 -10.61 5.03 -6.35
C PRO A 9 -10.23 6.29 -5.58
N SER A 10 -9.29 7.11 -6.06
CA SER A 10 -8.85 8.33 -5.37
C SER A 10 -9.98 9.30 -5.08
N PHE A 11 -11.01 9.33 -5.95
CA PHE A 11 -12.21 10.15 -5.73
C PHE A 11 -12.99 9.73 -4.47
N PHE A 12 -12.88 8.48 -4.04
CA PHE A 12 -13.63 7.91 -2.92
C PHE A 12 -12.76 7.58 -1.71
N THR A 13 -11.45 7.37 -1.91
CA THR A 13 -10.54 6.95 -0.85
C THR A 13 -10.48 7.97 0.30
N GLY A 14 -10.52 9.27 -0.01
CA GLY A 14 -10.59 10.32 1.02
C GLY A 14 -11.84 10.19 1.89
N SER A 15 -13.00 9.95 1.29
CA SER A 15 -14.27 9.74 2.00
C SER A 15 -14.26 8.44 2.82
N LEU A 16 -13.63 7.38 2.31
CA LEU A 16 -13.45 6.13 3.05
C LEU A 16 -12.55 6.32 4.27
N ILE A 17 -11.47 7.07 4.13
CA ILE A 17 -10.57 7.41 5.24
C ILE A 17 -11.30 8.24 6.29
N ALA A 18 -12.10 9.24 5.89
CA ALA A 18 -12.89 10.04 6.80
C ALA A 18 -13.94 9.23 7.57
N ARG A 19 -14.56 8.24 6.91
CA ARG A 19 -15.64 7.41 7.50
C ARG A 19 -15.12 6.26 8.36
N TYR A 20 -14.08 5.54 7.90
CA TYR A 20 -13.61 4.31 8.52
C TYR A 20 -12.26 4.44 9.22
N GLY A 21 -11.58 5.56 9.02
CA GLY A 21 -10.24 5.80 9.54
C GLY A 21 -9.13 5.30 8.62
N VAL A 22 -8.01 6.00 8.63
CA VAL A 22 -6.88 5.76 7.71
C VAL A 22 -6.30 4.35 7.84
N LEU A 23 -6.15 3.82 9.07
CA LEU A 23 -5.52 2.51 9.28
C LEU A 23 -6.36 1.36 8.72
N ARG A 24 -7.71 1.44 8.84
CA ARG A 24 -8.60 0.40 8.29
C ARG A 24 -8.57 0.39 6.76
N VAL A 25 -8.51 1.57 6.14
CA VAL A 25 -8.38 1.68 4.68
C VAL A 25 -7.03 1.12 4.21
N MET A 26 -5.94 1.40 4.94
CA MET A 26 -4.63 0.81 4.64
C MET A 26 -4.63 -0.72 4.80
N PHE A 27 -5.29 -1.27 5.83
CA PHE A 27 -5.46 -2.72 5.96
C PHE A 27 -6.22 -3.33 4.79
N ALA A 28 -7.29 -2.68 4.32
CA ALA A 28 -7.99 -3.10 3.12
C ALA A 28 -7.05 -3.07 1.89
N GLY A 29 -6.17 -2.07 1.80
CA GLY A 29 -5.12 -2.00 0.78
C GLY A 29 -4.18 -3.22 0.81
N VAL A 30 -3.67 -3.59 1.98
CA VAL A 30 -2.82 -4.79 2.14
C VAL A 30 -3.58 -6.06 1.76
N ALA A 31 -4.85 -6.19 2.17
CA ALA A 31 -5.69 -7.35 1.82
C ALA A 31 -5.90 -7.46 0.31
N LEU A 32 -6.14 -6.35 -0.39
CA LEU A 32 -6.26 -6.31 -1.85
C LEU A 32 -4.96 -6.68 -2.56
N LEU A 33 -3.80 -6.22 -2.08
CA LEU A 33 -2.50 -6.60 -2.61
C LEU A 33 -2.20 -8.09 -2.37
N THR A 34 -2.58 -8.62 -1.20
CA THR A 34 -2.46 -10.06 -0.93
C THR A 34 -3.36 -10.85 -1.88
N GLY A 35 -4.61 -10.39 -2.09
CA GLY A 35 -5.51 -10.96 -3.08
C GLY A 35 -4.94 -10.95 -4.50
N HIS A 36 -4.28 -9.84 -4.90
CA HIS A 36 -3.55 -9.78 -6.17
C HIS A 36 -2.51 -10.90 -6.28
N VAL A 37 -1.64 -11.06 -5.27
CA VAL A 37 -0.61 -12.12 -5.29
C VAL A 37 -1.24 -13.50 -5.39
N LEU A 38 -2.29 -13.78 -4.62
CA LEU A 38 -2.99 -15.06 -4.68
C LEU A 38 -3.59 -15.33 -6.06
N MET A 39 -4.23 -14.31 -6.67
CA MET A 39 -4.79 -14.43 -8.03
C MET A 39 -3.72 -14.70 -9.08
N THR A 40 -2.56 -14.07 -8.96
CA THR A 40 -1.44 -14.28 -9.91
C THR A 40 -0.76 -15.64 -9.75
N LEU A 41 -0.88 -16.27 -8.58
CA LEU A 41 -0.37 -17.61 -8.32
C LEU A 41 -1.34 -18.73 -8.75
N THR A 42 -2.66 -18.46 -8.78
CA THR A 42 -3.69 -19.45 -9.07
C THR A 42 -4.02 -19.62 -10.55
N GLY A 43 -3.67 -18.68 -11.41
CA GLY A 43 -3.96 -18.77 -12.83
C GLY A 43 -3.34 -17.69 -13.70
N THR A 44 -3.04 -18.07 -14.94
CA THR A 44 -2.49 -17.18 -15.99
C THR A 44 -3.52 -16.77 -17.03
N GLU A 45 -4.80 -17.13 -16.82
CA GLU A 45 -5.88 -16.77 -17.74
C GLU A 45 -6.18 -15.27 -17.69
N PHE A 46 -6.63 -14.73 -18.83
CA PHE A 46 -6.91 -13.30 -18.97
C PHE A 46 -7.82 -12.70 -17.89
N PRO A 47 -8.93 -13.34 -17.47
CA PRO A 47 -9.80 -12.79 -16.42
C PRO A 47 -9.09 -12.69 -15.06
N SER A 48 -8.33 -13.71 -14.67
CA SER A 48 -7.56 -13.73 -13.42
C SER A 48 -6.48 -12.65 -13.41
N PHE A 49 -5.79 -12.51 -14.54
CA PHE A 49 -4.76 -11.47 -14.70
C PHE A 49 -5.36 -10.05 -14.66
N ALA A 50 -6.49 -9.85 -15.35
CA ALA A 50 -7.18 -8.56 -15.37
C ALA A 50 -7.67 -8.16 -13.97
N LEU A 51 -8.28 -9.10 -13.23
CA LEU A 51 -8.70 -8.88 -11.84
C LEU A 51 -7.50 -8.62 -10.94
N GLY A 52 -6.42 -9.38 -11.09
CA GLY A 52 -5.18 -9.16 -10.36
C GLY A 52 -4.64 -7.73 -10.54
N LEU A 53 -4.64 -7.22 -11.77
CA LEU A 53 -4.21 -5.83 -12.04
C LEU A 53 -5.11 -4.77 -11.39
N VAL A 54 -6.42 -5.03 -11.30
CA VAL A 54 -7.35 -4.13 -10.61
C VAL A 54 -7.07 -4.14 -9.10
N LEU A 55 -6.94 -5.33 -8.51
CA LEU A 55 -6.62 -5.48 -7.07
C LEU A 55 -5.28 -4.79 -6.72
N LEU A 56 -4.28 -4.96 -7.57
CA LEU A 56 -2.99 -4.29 -7.44
C LEU A 56 -3.15 -2.76 -7.44
N GLY A 57 -3.91 -2.22 -8.40
CA GLY A 57 -4.11 -0.77 -8.52
C GLY A 57 -4.87 -0.19 -7.33
N VAL A 58 -5.99 -0.78 -6.93
CA VAL A 58 -6.81 -0.31 -5.80
C VAL A 58 -6.05 -0.46 -4.47
N GLY A 59 -5.37 -1.58 -4.27
CA GLY A 59 -4.56 -1.82 -3.07
C GLY A 59 -3.43 -0.81 -2.94
N TRP A 60 -2.73 -0.52 -4.06
CA TRP A 60 -1.71 0.54 -4.11
C TRP A 60 -2.30 1.90 -3.76
N ASN A 61 -3.45 2.27 -4.34
CA ASN A 61 -4.12 3.54 -4.07
C ASN A 61 -4.41 3.71 -2.57
N PHE A 62 -4.97 2.69 -1.91
CA PHE A 62 -5.32 2.75 -0.49
C PHE A 62 -4.08 2.92 0.40
N LEU A 63 -2.98 2.25 0.07
CA LEU A 63 -1.73 2.39 0.81
C LEU A 63 -1.05 3.73 0.55
N TYR A 64 -1.04 4.20 -0.70
CA TYR A 64 -0.43 5.47 -1.07
C TYR A 64 -1.15 6.66 -0.42
N ILE A 65 -2.47 6.76 -0.59
CA ILE A 65 -3.26 7.85 -0.01
C ILE A 65 -3.29 7.74 1.52
N GLY A 66 -3.43 6.53 2.07
CA GLY A 66 -3.39 6.30 3.50
C GLY A 66 -2.05 6.69 4.12
N GLY A 67 -0.93 6.29 3.50
CA GLY A 67 0.41 6.63 3.94
C GLY A 67 0.68 8.14 3.89
N THR A 68 0.31 8.80 2.79
CA THR A 68 0.40 10.25 2.65
C THR A 68 -0.46 10.97 3.69
N THR A 69 -1.68 10.48 3.95
CA THR A 69 -2.55 11.03 4.99
C THR A 69 -1.93 10.86 6.39
N LEU A 70 -1.34 9.71 6.70
CA LEU A 70 -0.62 9.52 7.97
C LEU A 70 0.56 10.46 8.10
N LEU A 71 1.32 10.65 7.02
CA LEU A 71 2.47 11.56 7.00
C LEU A 71 2.06 12.99 7.38
N THR A 72 0.88 13.45 6.95
CA THR A 72 0.39 14.80 7.30
C THR A 72 0.19 15.01 8.80
N THR A 73 0.09 13.95 9.58
CA THR A 73 -0.04 14.03 11.04
C THR A 73 1.30 14.11 11.78
N THR A 74 2.43 14.00 11.08
CA THR A 74 3.78 13.88 11.68
C THR A 74 4.63 15.13 11.57
N TYR A 75 4.26 16.08 10.71
CA TYR A 75 5.04 17.31 10.48
C TYR A 75 4.21 18.58 10.72
N ARG A 76 4.92 19.70 10.96
CA ARG A 76 4.30 21.02 11.10
C ARG A 76 4.03 21.65 9.73
N SER A 77 3.09 22.59 9.67
CA SER A 77 2.72 23.27 8.42
C SER A 77 3.91 23.93 7.70
N SER A 78 4.92 24.41 8.44
CA SER A 78 6.15 24.98 7.89
C SER A 78 7.06 23.96 7.20
N GLU A 79 6.93 22.66 7.54
CA GLU A 79 7.76 21.58 7.03
C GLU A 79 7.07 20.76 5.91
N LYS A 80 5.81 21.11 5.61
CA LYS A 80 4.96 20.36 4.67
C LYS A 80 5.64 20.10 3.33
N GLY A 81 6.20 21.12 2.70
CA GLY A 81 6.82 20.96 1.38
C GLY A 81 8.02 20.00 1.40
N ARG A 82 8.87 20.12 2.42
CA ARG A 82 10.05 19.25 2.58
C ARG A 82 9.66 17.81 2.89
N ALA A 83 8.70 17.62 3.80
CA ALA A 83 8.24 16.29 4.18
C ALA A 83 7.59 15.54 3.00
N GLN A 84 6.71 16.21 2.24
CA GLN A 84 6.08 15.64 1.05
C GLN A 84 7.11 15.35 -0.05
N ALA A 85 7.99 16.30 -0.35
CA ALA A 85 9.04 16.09 -1.36
C ALA A 85 9.94 14.89 -1.01
N THR A 86 10.35 14.76 0.25
CA THR A 86 11.17 13.62 0.70
C THR A 86 10.41 12.31 0.56
N ASN A 87 9.14 12.28 0.95
CA ASN A 87 8.28 11.10 0.79
C ASN A 87 8.18 10.68 -0.69
N ASP A 88 7.85 11.63 -1.57
CA ASP A 88 7.66 11.34 -2.99
C ASP A 88 8.97 10.90 -3.66
N MET A 89 10.08 11.58 -3.37
CA MET A 89 11.41 11.15 -3.84
C MET A 89 11.74 9.72 -3.38
N THR A 90 11.44 9.37 -2.13
CA THR A 90 11.68 8.02 -1.60
C THR A 90 10.84 6.99 -2.36
N ILE A 91 9.54 7.26 -2.56
CA ILE A 91 8.64 6.37 -3.29
C ILE A 91 9.13 6.16 -4.74
N PHE A 92 9.48 7.24 -5.43
CA PHE A 92 9.98 7.16 -6.81
C PHE A 92 11.35 6.47 -6.90
N ALA A 93 12.27 6.74 -5.98
CA ALA A 93 13.58 6.08 -5.96
C ALA A 93 13.46 4.58 -5.71
N VAL A 94 12.63 4.17 -4.75
CA VAL A 94 12.35 2.75 -4.48
C VAL A 94 11.64 2.12 -5.67
N GLY A 95 10.64 2.79 -6.26
CA GLY A 95 9.94 2.30 -7.45
C GLY A 95 10.87 2.09 -8.64
N LEU A 96 11.80 3.01 -8.87
CA LEU A 96 12.83 2.91 -9.92
C LEU A 96 13.76 1.71 -9.66
N ALA A 97 14.28 1.58 -8.44
CA ALA A 97 15.14 0.46 -8.06
C ALA A 97 14.42 -0.90 -8.21
N CYS A 98 13.14 -0.97 -7.77
CA CYS A 98 12.32 -2.16 -7.95
C CYS A 98 12.06 -2.49 -9.42
N SER A 99 11.84 -1.48 -10.27
CA SER A 99 11.61 -1.69 -11.71
C SER A 99 12.82 -2.30 -12.41
N PHE A 100 14.04 -1.84 -12.09
CA PHE A 100 15.26 -2.44 -12.61
C PHE A 100 15.49 -3.84 -12.03
N GLY A 101 15.28 -4.03 -10.72
CA GLY A 101 15.45 -5.31 -10.05
C GLY A 101 14.45 -6.37 -10.50
N ALA A 102 13.21 -5.99 -10.75
CA ALA A 102 12.14 -6.92 -11.14
C ALA A 102 12.43 -7.66 -12.44
N GLY A 103 13.06 -7.00 -13.43
CA GLY A 103 13.45 -7.64 -14.69
C GLY A 103 14.49 -8.75 -14.48
N ALA A 104 15.52 -8.47 -13.69
CA ALA A 104 16.58 -9.45 -13.37
C ALA A 104 16.00 -10.61 -12.51
N LEU A 105 15.18 -10.31 -11.52
CA LEU A 105 14.53 -11.31 -10.68
C LEU A 105 13.58 -12.22 -11.47
N LEU A 106 12.83 -11.64 -12.40
CA LEU A 106 11.91 -12.38 -13.27
C LEU A 106 12.67 -13.38 -14.15
N GLN A 107 13.79 -12.96 -14.74
CA GLN A 107 14.63 -13.82 -15.59
C GLN A 107 15.29 -14.93 -14.80
N THR A 108 15.71 -14.68 -13.55
CA THR A 108 16.48 -15.64 -12.73
C THR A 108 15.57 -16.59 -11.96
N PHE A 109 14.48 -16.10 -11.38
CA PHE A 109 13.64 -16.86 -10.43
C PHE A 109 12.25 -17.18 -10.97
N GLY A 110 11.86 -16.57 -12.08
CA GLY A 110 10.55 -16.77 -12.70
C GLY A 110 9.40 -16.01 -12.00
N TRP A 111 8.24 -16.05 -12.63
CA TRP A 111 7.04 -15.29 -12.25
C TRP A 111 6.50 -15.64 -10.86
N GLN A 112 6.43 -16.93 -10.54
CA GLN A 112 5.85 -17.39 -9.27
C GLN A 112 6.70 -16.93 -8.08
N THR A 113 8.02 -17.13 -8.16
CA THR A 113 8.94 -16.73 -7.08
C THR A 113 8.92 -15.23 -6.87
N LEU A 114 8.90 -14.46 -7.97
CA LEU A 114 8.79 -12.99 -7.88
C LEU A 114 7.54 -12.55 -7.10
N ASN A 115 6.39 -13.15 -7.39
CA ASN A 115 5.14 -12.83 -6.67
C ASN A 115 5.17 -13.31 -5.21
N MET A 116 5.75 -14.47 -4.92
CA MET A 116 5.88 -14.97 -3.55
C MET A 116 6.77 -14.06 -2.69
N LEU A 117 7.80 -13.44 -3.27
CA LEU A 117 8.67 -12.49 -2.57
C LEU A 117 7.94 -11.22 -2.09
N LEU A 118 6.76 -10.92 -2.63
CA LEU A 118 5.94 -9.80 -2.16
C LEU A 118 5.24 -10.10 -0.82
N LEU A 119 4.93 -11.36 -0.52
CA LEU A 119 4.19 -11.74 0.69
C LEU A 119 4.88 -11.33 2.00
N PRO A 120 6.19 -11.55 2.20
CA PRO A 120 6.88 -11.07 3.40
C PRO A 120 6.77 -9.55 3.59
N TRP A 121 6.88 -8.79 2.51
CA TRP A 121 6.75 -7.32 2.57
C TRP A 121 5.34 -6.87 2.91
N LEU A 122 4.31 -7.56 2.39
CA LEU A 122 2.92 -7.30 2.76
C LEU A 122 2.66 -7.66 4.23
N ALA A 123 3.25 -8.74 4.74
CA ALA A 123 3.17 -9.09 6.15
C ALA A 123 3.83 -8.02 7.04
N VAL A 124 5.01 -7.51 6.67
CA VAL A 124 5.67 -6.41 7.38
C VAL A 124 4.79 -5.15 7.36
N ALA A 125 4.21 -4.80 6.22
CA ALA A 125 3.29 -3.67 6.13
C ALA A 125 2.06 -3.85 7.04
N ALA A 126 1.43 -5.03 7.03
CA ALA A 126 0.30 -5.35 7.90
C ALA A 126 0.67 -5.22 9.39
N LEU A 127 1.82 -5.77 9.79
CA LEU A 127 2.32 -5.69 11.16
C LEU A 127 2.61 -4.25 11.58
N ALA A 128 3.21 -3.45 10.71
CA ALA A 128 3.48 -2.03 10.97
C ALA A 128 2.18 -1.24 11.19
N ILE A 129 1.16 -1.46 10.34
CA ILE A 129 -0.15 -0.82 10.47
C ILE A 129 -0.84 -1.28 11.77
N ALA A 130 -0.79 -2.57 12.10
CA ALA A 130 -1.35 -3.12 13.33
C ALA A 130 -0.69 -2.54 14.58
N TRP A 131 0.64 -2.48 14.57
CA TRP A 131 1.41 -1.90 15.65
C TRP A 131 1.08 -0.41 15.86
N LEU A 132 0.98 0.36 14.79
CA LEU A 132 0.58 1.75 14.85
C LEU A 132 -0.85 1.91 15.39
N GLY A 133 -1.76 1.02 15.00
CA GLY A 133 -3.13 0.98 15.52
C GLY A 133 -3.18 0.78 17.03
N ARG A 134 -2.40 -0.18 17.54
CA ARG A 134 -2.30 -0.45 19.00
C ARG A 134 -1.74 0.76 19.76
N ARG A 135 -0.67 1.39 19.26
CA ARG A 135 -0.09 2.57 19.90
C ARG A 135 -1.03 3.77 19.97
N ARG A 136 -1.93 3.93 19.00
CA ARG A 136 -2.91 5.03 19.00
C ARG A 136 -4.07 4.81 19.95
N GLN A 137 -4.33 3.57 20.40
CA GLN A 137 -5.38 3.25 21.38
C GLN A 137 -4.93 3.48 22.83
N HIS A 138 -3.65 3.35 23.13
CA HIS A 138 -3.10 3.48 24.48
C HIS A 138 -3.09 4.90 25.09
N PRO A 139 -2.97 6.03 24.36
CA PRO A 139 -3.00 7.35 24.98
C PRO A 139 -4.35 7.76 25.56
N GLN A 140 -5.45 7.15 25.11
CA GLN A 140 -6.80 7.47 25.62
C GLN A 140 -7.13 6.76 26.94
N ALA A 141 -6.47 5.66 27.26
CA ALA A 141 -6.65 4.96 28.52
C ALA A 141 -5.93 5.67 29.70
N ALA A 142 -4.82 6.35 29.44
CA ALA A 142 -4.04 7.06 30.47
C ALA A 142 -4.62 8.42 30.88
N LEU A 143 -5.68 8.90 30.25
CA LEU A 143 -6.39 10.14 30.59
C LEU A 143 -7.76 9.88 31.23
N ALA A 144 -8.11 8.62 31.49
CA ALA A 144 -9.38 8.20 32.09
C ALA A 144 -9.25 7.80 33.57
N ASP A 145 -8.04 7.79 34.12
CA ASP A 145 -7.68 7.63 35.54
C ASP A 145 -7.24 8.97 36.16
#